data_23cc485b8ecdcd3174b9040ac100eacd
#
_entry.id   23cc485b8ecdcd3174b9040ac100eacd
#
_cell.length_a   1.000
_cell.length_b   1.000
_cell.length_c   1.000
_cell.angle_alpha   90.00
_cell.angle_beta   90.00
_cell.angle_gamma   90.00
#
_symmetry.space_group_name_H-M   'P 1'
#
loop_
_entity.id
_entity.type
_entity.pdbx_description
1 polymer ?
#
loop_
_entity_poly.entity_id
_entity_poly.type
_entity_poly.pdbx_seq_one_letter_code
_entity_poly.pdbx_strand_id
1 'polypeptide(L)'
;CDNGPTKTYMAENRDKDSHHRRLYDLSFGKRPTAELYDLKKDPDQLVNVADNPAYAKALKDLKKRLFTQLRETGDPRVTGKGPDFDKFPYLGGGPKYPGYEKPKKAPRK
;
A
#
# COMPACT_ATOMS: atom_id res chain seq x y z
N CYS A 1 -8.44 1.09 -6.32
CA CYS A 1 -7.67 1.15 -7.56
C CYS A 1 -8.57 0.82 -8.73
N ASP A 2 -8.77 1.80 -9.63
CA ASP A 2 -9.69 1.65 -10.76
C ASP A 2 -9.20 0.64 -11.80
N ASN A 3 -10.14 0.05 -12.56
CA ASN A 3 -9.86 -0.90 -13.62
C ASN A 3 -9.53 -0.15 -14.93
N GLY A 4 -8.40 0.56 -14.95
CA GLY A 4 -7.94 1.27 -16.14
C GLY A 4 -7.08 0.39 -17.06
N PRO A 5 -6.95 0.77 -18.35
CA PRO A 5 -6.14 0.02 -19.32
C PRO A 5 -4.66 -0.07 -18.91
N THR A 6 -4.11 0.97 -18.30
CA THR A 6 -2.73 0.98 -17.78
C THR A 6 -2.50 -0.10 -16.73
N LYS A 7 -3.44 -0.25 -15.78
CA LYS A 7 -3.36 -1.30 -14.76
C LYS A 7 -3.38 -2.70 -15.40
N THR A 8 -4.28 -2.92 -16.34
CA THR A 8 -4.39 -4.20 -17.05
C THR A 8 -3.08 -4.48 -17.80
N TYR A 9 -2.57 -3.52 -18.55
CA TYR A 9 -1.28 -3.63 -19.25
C TYR A 9 -0.13 -3.99 -18.32
N MET A 10 0.02 -3.28 -17.20
CA MET A 10 1.09 -3.54 -16.22
C MET A 10 0.97 -4.93 -15.59
N ALA A 11 -0.25 -5.37 -15.28
CA ALA A 11 -0.48 -6.69 -14.70
C ALA A 11 -0.21 -7.83 -15.69
N GLU A 12 -0.59 -7.67 -16.94
CA GLU A 12 -0.41 -8.69 -18.00
C GLU A 12 1.04 -8.78 -18.48
N ASN A 13 1.78 -7.67 -18.47
CA ASN A 13 3.16 -7.59 -18.96
C ASN A 13 4.23 -7.65 -17.86
N ARG A 14 3.86 -7.88 -16.60
CA ARG A 14 4.78 -7.84 -15.44
C ARG A 14 6.02 -8.73 -15.58
N ASP A 15 5.92 -9.83 -16.31
CA ASP A 15 6.99 -10.82 -16.49
C ASP A 15 7.69 -10.71 -17.85
N LYS A 16 7.42 -9.64 -18.63
CA LYS A 16 7.97 -9.45 -19.97
C LYS A 16 9.48 -9.15 -19.95
N ASP A 17 9.91 -8.26 -19.05
CA ASP A 17 11.30 -7.90 -18.82
C ASP A 17 11.46 -7.24 -17.43
N SER A 18 12.70 -6.92 -17.05
CA SER A 18 13.01 -6.30 -15.76
C SER A 18 12.39 -4.92 -15.56
N HIS A 19 12.21 -4.13 -16.62
CA HIS A 19 11.58 -2.82 -16.55
C HIS A 19 10.09 -2.94 -16.23
N HIS A 20 9.36 -3.83 -16.93
CA HIS A 20 7.96 -4.10 -16.67
C HIS A 20 7.75 -4.68 -15.26
N ARG A 21 8.64 -5.58 -14.83
CA ARG A 21 8.61 -6.12 -13.47
C ARG A 21 8.78 -5.04 -12.42
N ARG A 22 9.77 -4.15 -12.58
CA ARG A 22 9.98 -3.03 -11.67
C ARG A 22 8.76 -2.11 -11.58
N LEU A 23 8.16 -1.73 -12.72
CA LEU A 23 6.95 -0.89 -12.74
C LEU A 23 5.79 -1.56 -12.01
N TYR A 24 5.60 -2.86 -12.24
CA TYR A 24 4.57 -3.63 -11.55
C TYR A 24 4.80 -3.66 -10.04
N ASP A 25 6.02 -3.97 -9.60
CA ASP A 25 6.36 -4.06 -8.16
C ASP A 25 6.22 -2.71 -7.45
N LEU A 26 6.60 -1.60 -8.08
CA LEU A 26 6.40 -0.25 -7.56
C LEU A 26 4.91 0.11 -7.41
N SER A 27 4.06 -0.38 -8.31
CA SER A 27 2.65 -0.02 -8.36
C SER A 27 1.74 -0.96 -7.56
N PHE A 28 2.06 -2.24 -7.51
CA PHE A 28 1.20 -3.31 -6.98
C PHE A 28 1.91 -4.22 -5.98
N GLY A 29 3.21 -4.05 -5.76
CA GLY A 29 3.96 -4.81 -4.77
C GLY A 29 3.40 -4.63 -3.36
N LYS A 30 3.54 -5.66 -2.52
CA LYS A 30 3.15 -5.56 -1.11
C LYS A 30 4.01 -4.50 -0.41
N ARG A 31 3.35 -3.51 0.16
CA ARG A 31 4.04 -2.43 0.89
C ARG A 31 4.67 -2.98 2.18
N PRO A 32 5.86 -2.49 2.55
CA PRO A 32 6.45 -2.80 3.86
C PRO A 32 5.66 -2.12 4.99
N THR A 33 5.93 -2.52 6.22
CA THR A 33 5.26 -1.97 7.41
C THR A 33 5.60 -0.51 7.70
N ALA A 34 6.73 -0.02 7.20
CA ALA A 34 7.15 1.37 7.30
C ALA A 34 7.86 1.80 6.03
N GLU A 35 7.64 3.03 5.63
CA GLU A 35 8.34 3.66 4.51
C GLU A 35 8.85 5.03 4.96
N LEU A 36 10.07 5.34 4.56
CA LEU A 36 10.72 6.62 4.79
C LEU A 36 11.46 7.03 3.53
N TYR A 37 11.32 8.28 3.11
CA TYR A 37 11.94 8.81 1.90
C TYR A 37 12.68 10.11 2.20
N ASP A 38 13.90 10.25 1.70
CA ASP A 38 14.67 11.49 1.77
C ASP A 38 14.39 12.34 0.53
N LEU A 39 13.41 13.23 0.62
CA LEU A 39 12.92 14.03 -0.51
C LEU A 39 13.99 14.94 -1.15
N LYS A 40 15.11 15.20 -0.45
CA LYS A 40 16.22 15.96 -1.03
C LYS A 40 17.06 15.11 -1.98
N LYS A 41 17.16 13.81 -1.72
CA LYS A 41 17.95 12.86 -2.52
C LYS A 41 17.09 12.05 -3.49
N ASP A 42 15.84 11.85 -3.16
CA ASP A 42 14.88 11.03 -3.87
C ASP A 42 13.52 11.75 -3.93
N PRO A 43 13.40 12.79 -4.76
CA PRO A 43 12.16 13.57 -4.88
C PRO A 43 10.98 12.74 -5.40
N ASP A 44 11.24 11.67 -6.15
CA ASP A 44 10.22 10.78 -6.71
C ASP A 44 9.80 9.65 -5.73
N GLN A 45 10.43 9.58 -4.54
CA GLN A 45 10.10 8.61 -3.48
C GLN A 45 10.16 7.15 -3.96
N LEU A 46 11.21 6.80 -4.70
CA LEU A 46 11.41 5.47 -5.27
C LEU A 46 12.29 4.56 -4.39
N VAL A 47 13.03 5.14 -3.44
CA VAL A 47 13.98 4.42 -2.58
C VAL A 47 13.55 4.53 -1.12
N ASN A 48 12.95 3.46 -0.59
CA ASN A 48 12.61 3.40 0.83
C ASN A 48 13.88 3.25 1.68
N VAL A 49 14.16 4.22 2.56
CA VAL A 49 15.31 4.23 3.46
C VAL A 49 14.97 3.86 4.90
N ALA A 50 13.78 3.28 5.15
CA ALA A 50 13.34 2.93 6.50
C ALA A 50 14.28 1.94 7.22
N ASP A 51 14.92 1.03 6.48
CA ASP A 51 15.85 0.03 7.03
C ASP A 51 17.31 0.50 7.00
N ASN A 52 17.59 1.72 6.53
CA ASN A 52 18.93 2.26 6.50
C ASN A 52 19.32 2.86 7.87
N PRO A 53 20.39 2.36 8.52
CA PRO A 53 20.81 2.83 9.84
C PRO A 53 21.06 4.34 9.95
N ALA A 54 21.49 4.98 8.86
CA ALA A 54 21.72 6.43 8.83
C ALA A 54 20.44 7.25 9.08
N TYR A 55 19.27 6.67 8.84
CA TYR A 55 17.95 7.29 9.02
C TYR A 55 17.19 6.77 10.24
N ALA A 56 17.78 5.87 11.04
CA ALA A 56 17.11 5.23 12.17
C ALA A 56 16.54 6.22 13.19
N LYS A 57 17.29 7.30 13.49
CA LYS A 57 16.82 8.35 14.41
C LYS A 57 15.62 9.09 13.82
N ALA A 58 15.69 9.49 12.56
CA ALA A 58 14.61 10.20 11.88
C ALA A 58 13.33 9.32 11.82
N LEU A 59 13.47 8.05 11.45
CA LEU A 59 12.37 7.08 11.45
C LEU A 59 11.71 6.96 12.82
N LYS A 60 12.51 6.81 13.88
CA LYS A 60 12.01 6.71 15.26
C LYS A 60 11.23 7.96 15.68
N ASP A 61 11.77 9.14 15.42
CA ASP A 61 11.18 10.40 15.81
C ASP A 61 9.86 10.67 15.04
N LEU A 62 9.86 10.45 13.74
CA LEU A 62 8.66 10.60 12.91
C LEU A 62 7.58 9.58 13.26
N LYS A 63 7.97 8.33 13.49
CA LYS A 63 7.05 7.27 13.93
C LYS A 63 6.40 7.62 15.28
N LYS A 64 7.19 8.10 16.23
CA LYS A 64 6.66 8.56 17.53
C LYS A 64 5.63 9.67 17.35
N ARG A 65 5.95 10.70 16.57
CA ARG A 65 5.05 11.83 16.28
C ARG A 65 3.76 11.35 15.62
N LEU A 66 3.87 10.51 14.60
CA LEU A 66 2.71 9.95 13.89
C LEU A 66 1.76 9.21 14.86
N PHE A 67 2.28 8.26 15.63
CA PHE A 67 1.43 7.48 16.54
C PHE A 67 0.85 8.31 17.68
N THR A 68 1.56 9.34 18.14
CA THR A 68 0.99 10.28 19.11
C THR A 68 -0.21 10.99 18.50
N GLN A 69 -0.04 11.58 17.32
CA GLN A 69 -1.11 12.30 16.63
C GLN A 69 -2.33 11.38 16.34
N LEU A 70 -2.09 10.17 15.85
CA LEU A 70 -3.17 9.21 15.56
C LEU A 70 -3.96 8.80 16.82
N ARG A 71 -3.30 8.68 17.97
CA ARG A 71 -3.99 8.41 19.24
C ARG A 71 -4.80 9.61 19.72
N GLU A 72 -4.22 10.80 19.65
CA GLU A 72 -4.89 12.06 20.06
C GLU A 72 -6.13 12.34 19.20
N THR A 73 -6.09 12.02 17.92
CA THR A 73 -7.23 12.17 17.01
C THR A 73 -8.20 10.98 17.05
N GLY A 74 -7.91 9.94 17.84
CA GLY A 74 -8.78 8.78 17.96
C GLY A 74 -8.85 7.89 16.72
N ASP A 75 -7.76 7.81 15.92
CA ASP A 75 -7.73 6.98 14.72
C ASP A 75 -8.08 5.52 15.07
N PRO A 76 -9.12 4.92 14.45
CA PRO A 76 -9.57 3.57 14.79
C PRO A 76 -8.53 2.49 14.59
N ARG A 77 -7.61 2.64 13.62
CA ARG A 77 -6.55 1.66 13.35
C ARG A 77 -5.52 1.59 14.48
N VAL A 78 -5.33 2.70 15.21
CA VAL A 78 -4.40 2.76 16.34
C VAL A 78 -5.10 2.49 17.67
N THR A 79 -6.40 2.78 17.78
CA THR A 79 -7.20 2.56 18.98
C THR A 79 -7.87 1.18 19.07
N GLY A 80 -7.54 0.26 18.13
CA GLY A 80 -8.00 -1.13 18.15
C GLY A 80 -9.27 -1.41 17.35
N LYS A 81 -9.84 -0.42 16.69
CA LYS A 81 -11.04 -0.56 15.84
C LYS A 81 -10.74 -0.63 14.35
N GLY A 82 -9.48 -0.85 13.98
CA GLY A 82 -9.03 -0.94 12.57
C GLY A 82 -9.81 -1.95 11.73
N PRO A 83 -10.08 -3.16 12.23
CA PRO A 83 -10.86 -4.16 11.49
C PRO A 83 -12.28 -3.74 11.12
N ASP A 84 -12.83 -2.67 11.72
CA ASP A 84 -14.17 -2.18 11.38
C ASP A 84 -14.22 -1.63 9.95
N PHE A 85 -13.10 -1.14 9.40
CA PHE A 85 -13.03 -0.68 8.02
C PHE A 85 -13.21 -1.81 7.00
N ASP A 86 -12.85 -3.05 7.36
CA ASP A 86 -12.97 -4.21 6.48
C ASP A 86 -14.40 -4.77 6.44
N LYS A 87 -15.28 -4.31 7.33
CA LYS A 87 -16.69 -4.72 7.40
C LYS A 87 -17.58 -3.98 6.39
N PHE A 88 -17.13 -2.86 5.85
CA PHE A 88 -17.91 -2.09 4.89
C PHE A 88 -17.98 -2.81 3.55
N PRO A 89 -19.17 -2.92 2.93
CA PRO A 89 -19.30 -3.54 1.64
C PRO A 89 -18.56 -2.72 0.57
N TYR A 90 -17.75 -3.38 -0.25
CA TYR A 90 -17.14 -2.75 -1.41
C TYR A 90 -18.20 -2.58 -2.50
N LEU A 91 -18.56 -1.35 -2.81
CA LEU A 91 -19.65 -1.02 -3.74
C LEU A 91 -19.19 -0.94 -5.21
N GLY A 92 -17.88 -0.92 -5.46
CA GLY A 92 -17.31 -0.93 -6.81
C GLY A 92 -17.16 -2.32 -7.43
N GLY A 93 -16.91 -2.37 -8.73
CA GLY A 93 -16.47 -3.60 -9.39
C GLY A 93 -15.13 -4.06 -8.80
N GLY A 94 -15.00 -5.35 -8.48
CA GLY A 94 -13.75 -5.91 -7.96
C GLY A 94 -12.57 -5.67 -8.92
N PRO A 95 -11.34 -5.56 -8.41
CA PRO A 95 -10.16 -5.41 -9.25
C PRO A 95 -10.02 -6.61 -10.19
N LYS A 96 -9.74 -6.35 -11.47
CA LYS A 96 -9.43 -7.39 -12.45
C LYS A 96 -7.92 -7.39 -12.65
N TYR A 97 -7.23 -8.36 -12.06
CA TYR A 97 -5.80 -8.59 -12.28
C TYR A 97 -5.54 -10.09 -12.43
N PRO A 98 -4.48 -10.52 -13.10
CA PRO A 98 -4.14 -11.92 -13.22
C PRO A 98 -4.09 -12.63 -11.86
N GLY A 99 -4.79 -13.76 -11.71
CA GLY A 99 -4.88 -14.51 -10.45
C GLY A 99 -5.94 -13.98 -9.45
N TYR A 100 -6.75 -12.98 -9.82
CA TYR A 100 -7.88 -12.57 -9.00
C TYR A 100 -9.05 -13.54 -9.16
N GLU A 101 -9.33 -14.26 -8.09
CA GLU A 101 -10.58 -15.03 -7.97
C GLU A 101 -11.65 -14.16 -7.32
N LYS A 102 -12.77 -14.01 -8.03
CA LYS A 102 -13.91 -13.25 -7.49
C LYS A 102 -14.40 -13.95 -6.21
N PRO A 103 -14.52 -13.26 -5.07
CA PRO A 103 -15.06 -13.87 -3.87
C PRO A 103 -16.42 -14.50 -4.17
N LYS A 104 -16.62 -15.76 -3.79
CA LYS A 104 -17.93 -16.43 -3.91
C LYS A 104 -18.92 -15.60 -3.10
N LYS A 105 -20.00 -15.13 -3.75
CA LYS A 105 -21.07 -14.43 -3.06
C LYS A 105 -21.60 -15.33 -1.94
N ALA A 106 -21.54 -14.84 -0.70
CA ALA A 106 -22.24 -15.50 0.40
C ALA A 106 -23.73 -15.60 0.05
N PRO A 107 -24.41 -16.72 0.34
CA PRO A 107 -25.84 -16.82 0.10
C PRO A 107 -26.54 -15.68 0.84
N ARG A 108 -27.36 -14.92 0.13
CA ARG A 108 -28.25 -13.93 0.76
C ARG A 108 -29.22 -14.69 1.67
N LYS A 109 -29.15 -14.45 2.99
CA LYS A 109 -30.18 -14.86 3.93
C LYS A 109 -31.40 -13.98 3.76
#